data_779450d47c5c31a0d43e8609b70382eb
#
_entry.id   779450d47c5c31a0d43e8609b70382eb
#
_cell.length_a   1.000
_cell.length_b   1.000
_cell.length_c   1.000
_cell.angle_alpha   90.00
_cell.angle_beta   90.00
_cell.angle_gamma   90.00
#
_symmetry.space_group_name_H-M   'P 1'
#
loop_
_entity.id
_entity.type
_entity.pdbx_description
1 polymer ?
#
loop_
_entity_poly.entity_id
_entity_poly.type
_entity_poly.pdbx_seq_one_letter_code
_entity_poly.pdbx_strand_id
1 'polypeptide(L)'
;MKKSDILINHILPKKLFKKESKDSWMRNSRARKEILFSLFNNNPSFALLNAWSELENDVKFHGKLPKAQTTSDKIIKECVSVLDLSSKEQKRLVSISQMRNGIAHAIPNRSKPSWSDVSFILRIAKKYRRMKT
;
A
#
# COMPACT_ATOMS: atom_id res chain seq x y z
N MET A 1 3.87 -8.40 -24.83
CA MET A 1 3.43 -7.60 -23.69
C MET A 1 3.18 -8.49 -22.47
N LYS A 2 3.67 -8.12 -21.34
CA LYS A 2 3.46 -8.89 -20.11
C LYS A 2 2.03 -8.71 -19.61
N LYS A 3 1.50 -9.72 -18.92
CA LYS A 3 0.15 -9.64 -18.34
C LYS A 3 -0.01 -8.44 -17.42
N SER A 4 1.01 -8.11 -16.62
CA SER A 4 0.99 -6.97 -15.73
C SER A 4 0.85 -5.64 -16.49
N ASP A 5 1.50 -5.51 -17.64
CA ASP A 5 1.42 -4.30 -18.47
C ASP A 5 0.01 -4.15 -19.06
N ILE A 6 -0.58 -5.27 -19.51
CA ILE A 6 -1.95 -5.27 -20.02
C ILE A 6 -2.93 -4.85 -18.93
N LEU A 7 -2.79 -5.42 -17.74
CA LEU A 7 -3.65 -5.13 -16.60
C LEU A 7 -3.57 -3.65 -16.21
N ILE A 8 -2.35 -3.12 -16.11
CA ILE A 8 -2.15 -1.71 -15.77
C ILE A 8 -2.75 -0.80 -16.82
N ASN A 9 -2.54 -1.09 -18.10
CA ASN A 9 -3.07 -0.27 -19.19
C ASN A 9 -4.60 -0.29 -19.24
N HIS A 10 -5.23 -1.39 -18.82
CA HIS A 10 -6.69 -1.46 -18.73
C HIS A 10 -7.26 -0.70 -17.54
N ILE A 11 -6.57 -0.79 -16.40
CA ILE A 11 -7.06 -0.24 -15.13
C ILE A 11 -6.73 1.22 -15.00
N LEU A 12 -5.52 1.63 -15.38
CA LEU A 12 -5.07 3.01 -15.27
C LEU A 12 -5.34 3.75 -16.59
N PRO A 13 -6.23 4.76 -16.57
CA PRO A 13 -6.45 5.58 -17.77
C PRO A 13 -5.13 6.19 -18.24
N LYS A 14 -4.92 6.19 -19.55
CA LYS A 14 -3.67 6.74 -20.14
C LYS A 14 -3.39 8.16 -19.70
N LYS A 15 -4.43 8.98 -19.55
CA LYS A 15 -4.29 10.38 -19.12
C LYS A 15 -3.62 10.52 -17.75
N LEU A 16 -3.70 9.47 -16.89
CA LEU A 16 -3.05 9.50 -15.59
C LEU A 16 -1.54 9.29 -15.65
N PHE A 17 -1.04 8.85 -16.81
CA PHE A 17 0.39 8.67 -17.03
C PHE A 17 1.05 9.87 -17.70
N LYS A 18 0.29 10.87 -18.07
CA LYS A 18 0.84 12.14 -18.55
C LYS A 18 1.55 12.82 -17.39
N LYS A 19 2.58 13.61 -17.72
CA LYS A 19 3.44 14.26 -16.73
C LYS A 19 2.67 14.98 -15.62
N GLU A 20 1.67 15.77 -15.99
CA GLU A 20 0.85 16.51 -15.03
C GLU A 20 -0.09 15.59 -14.25
N SER A 21 -0.63 14.60 -14.94
CA SER A 21 -1.59 13.67 -14.37
C SER A 21 -0.96 12.74 -13.33
N LYS A 22 0.33 12.41 -13.48
CA LYS A 22 1.01 11.53 -12.53
C LYS A 22 1.02 12.15 -11.14
N ASP A 23 1.38 13.41 -11.01
CA ASP A 23 1.38 14.09 -9.72
C ASP A 23 -0.05 14.22 -9.17
N SER A 24 -0.99 14.56 -10.05
CA SER A 24 -2.40 14.63 -9.68
C SER A 24 -2.92 13.29 -9.18
N TRP A 25 -2.58 12.20 -9.87
CA TRP A 25 -2.97 10.85 -9.46
C TRP A 25 -2.37 10.49 -8.10
N MET A 26 -1.11 10.81 -7.89
CA MET A 26 -0.42 10.53 -6.62
C MET A 26 -1.04 11.30 -5.45
N ARG A 27 -1.62 12.47 -5.70
CA ARG A 27 -2.28 13.28 -4.69
C ARG A 27 -3.75 12.90 -4.49
N ASN A 28 -4.36 12.31 -5.49
CA ASN A 28 -5.78 11.96 -5.46
C ASN A 28 -5.97 10.57 -4.86
N SER A 29 -6.14 10.50 -3.55
CA SER A 29 -6.28 9.23 -2.84
C SER A 29 -7.54 8.47 -3.23
N ARG A 30 -8.60 9.18 -3.65
CA ARG A 30 -9.84 8.53 -4.12
C ARG A 30 -9.61 7.77 -5.42
N ALA A 31 -8.94 8.41 -6.39
CA ALA A 31 -8.63 7.77 -7.66
C ALA A 31 -7.74 6.54 -7.47
N ARG A 32 -6.73 6.65 -6.62
CA ARG A 32 -5.87 5.50 -6.29
C ARG A 32 -6.63 4.36 -5.67
N LYS A 33 -7.56 4.67 -4.76
CA LYS A 33 -8.39 3.67 -4.10
C LYS A 33 -9.27 2.94 -5.10
N GLU A 34 -9.88 3.66 -6.03
CA GLU A 34 -10.72 3.07 -7.08
C GLU A 34 -9.92 2.14 -7.99
N ILE A 35 -8.72 2.57 -8.38
CA ILE A 35 -7.82 1.77 -9.21
C ILE A 35 -7.42 0.50 -8.48
N LEU A 36 -7.04 0.62 -7.20
CA LEU A 36 -6.66 -0.54 -6.41
C LEU A 36 -7.82 -1.49 -6.17
N PHE A 37 -9.05 -0.97 -6.06
CA PHE A 37 -10.23 -1.82 -5.95
C PHE A 37 -10.43 -2.65 -7.21
N SER A 38 -10.23 -2.06 -8.38
CA SER A 38 -10.28 -2.77 -9.65
C SER A 38 -9.18 -3.84 -9.75
N LEU A 39 -7.97 -3.49 -9.34
CA LEU A 39 -6.86 -4.46 -9.25
C LEU A 39 -7.18 -5.59 -8.30
N PHE A 40 -7.76 -5.28 -7.15
CA PHE A 40 -8.13 -6.26 -6.15
C PHE A 40 -9.09 -7.31 -6.71
N ASN A 41 -10.08 -6.89 -7.49
CA ASN A 41 -11.05 -7.82 -8.07
C ASN A 41 -10.39 -8.84 -9.00
N ASN A 42 -9.27 -8.48 -9.64
CA ASN A 42 -8.53 -9.37 -10.53
C ASN A 42 -7.42 -10.12 -9.80
N ASN A 43 -6.76 -9.47 -8.86
CA ASN A 43 -5.62 -10.05 -8.15
C ASN A 43 -5.50 -9.41 -6.76
N PRO A 44 -6.16 -9.99 -5.74
CA PRO A 44 -6.13 -9.44 -4.38
C PRO A 44 -4.72 -9.33 -3.80
N SER A 45 -3.88 -10.31 -4.06
CA SER A 45 -2.50 -10.31 -3.56
C SER A 45 -1.69 -9.14 -4.12
N PHE A 46 -1.84 -8.88 -5.42
CA PHE A 46 -1.16 -7.77 -6.07
C PHE A 46 -1.62 -6.42 -5.51
N ALA A 47 -2.92 -6.29 -5.26
CA ALA A 47 -3.47 -5.07 -4.67
C ALA A 47 -2.90 -4.81 -3.28
N LEU A 48 -2.75 -5.85 -2.46
CA LEU A 48 -2.15 -5.70 -1.13
C LEU A 48 -0.67 -5.28 -1.23
N LEU A 49 0.09 -5.89 -2.14
CA LEU A 49 1.49 -5.51 -2.35
C LEU A 49 1.61 -4.04 -2.75
N ASN A 50 0.72 -3.56 -3.61
CA ASN A 50 0.70 -2.16 -4.02
C ASN A 50 0.36 -1.22 -2.88
N ALA A 51 -0.65 -1.56 -2.09
CA ALA A 51 -1.04 -0.75 -0.93
C ALA A 51 0.10 -0.67 0.10
N TRP A 52 0.73 -1.81 0.38
CA TRP A 52 1.87 -1.85 1.31
C TRP A 52 3.05 -1.03 0.79
N SER A 53 3.34 -1.12 -0.50
CA SER A 53 4.40 -0.32 -1.13
C SER A 53 4.14 1.17 -1.00
N GLU A 54 2.88 1.60 -1.12
CA GLU A 54 2.51 3.00 -0.91
C GLU A 54 2.81 3.44 0.52
N LEU A 55 2.40 2.64 1.50
CA LEU A 55 2.69 2.93 2.91
C LEU A 55 4.19 2.98 3.16
N GLU A 56 4.92 1.98 2.67
CA GLU A 56 6.37 1.89 2.84
C GLU A 56 7.07 3.10 2.26
N ASN A 57 6.70 3.53 1.05
CA ASN A 57 7.30 4.68 0.41
C ASN A 57 7.00 5.98 1.18
N ASP A 58 5.78 6.14 1.67
CA ASP A 58 5.42 7.31 2.47
C ASP A 58 6.22 7.38 3.76
N VAL A 59 6.37 6.25 4.45
CA VAL A 59 7.11 6.19 5.70
C VAL A 59 8.60 6.45 5.48
N LYS A 60 9.18 5.87 4.43
CA LYS A 60 10.59 6.09 4.10
C LYS A 60 10.85 7.56 3.76
N PHE A 61 9.97 8.15 2.96
CA PHE A 61 10.13 9.53 2.51
C PHE A 61 9.92 10.53 3.65
N HIS A 62 8.76 10.45 4.32
CA HIS A 62 8.39 11.43 5.33
C HIS A 62 9.02 11.13 6.69
N GLY A 63 9.28 9.87 7.01
CA GLY A 63 9.93 9.46 8.24
C GLY A 63 11.44 9.57 8.19
N LYS A 64 12.01 9.85 7.00
CA LYS A 64 13.45 9.96 6.79
C LYS A 64 14.21 8.71 7.25
N LEU A 65 13.60 7.54 7.04
CA LEU A 65 14.22 6.28 7.41
C LEU A 65 15.26 5.87 6.34
N PRO A 66 16.36 5.23 6.75
CA PRO A 66 17.37 4.73 5.80
C PRO A 66 16.72 3.68 4.88
N LYS A 67 16.80 3.91 3.56
CA LYS A 67 16.18 3.01 2.58
C LYS A 67 16.71 1.57 2.66
N ALA A 68 18.02 1.43 2.83
CA ALA A 68 18.68 0.12 2.79
C ALA A 68 18.40 -0.75 4.03
N GLN A 69 17.96 -0.16 5.13
CA GLN A 69 17.77 -0.86 6.40
C GLN A 69 16.34 -0.83 6.90
N THR A 70 15.41 -0.37 6.07
CA THR A 70 14.02 -0.24 6.49
C THR A 70 13.32 -1.58 6.36
N THR A 71 12.90 -2.13 7.49
CA THR A 71 12.15 -3.39 7.56
C THR A 71 10.68 -3.11 7.85
N SER A 72 9.85 -4.14 7.70
CA SER A 72 8.43 -4.04 8.05
C SER A 72 8.23 -3.62 9.50
N ASP A 73 9.07 -4.13 10.42
CA ASP A 73 9.00 -3.76 11.84
C ASP A 73 9.21 -2.27 12.06
N LYS A 74 10.17 -1.68 11.36
CA LYS A 74 10.45 -0.25 11.46
C LYS A 74 9.31 0.59 10.89
N ILE A 75 8.72 0.14 9.77
CA ILE A 75 7.54 0.78 9.18
C ILE A 75 6.39 0.79 10.19
N ILE A 76 6.13 -0.36 10.80
CA ILE A 76 5.04 -0.50 11.79
C ILE A 76 5.29 0.38 13.01
N LYS A 77 6.50 0.37 13.56
CA LYS A 77 6.86 1.18 14.72
C LYS A 77 6.68 2.66 14.45
N GLU A 78 7.10 3.11 13.28
CA GLU A 78 6.94 4.52 12.90
C GLU A 78 5.45 4.89 12.80
N CYS A 79 4.63 4.05 12.18
CA CYS A 79 3.19 4.27 12.06
C CYS A 79 2.53 4.31 13.44
N VAL A 80 2.87 3.37 14.32
CA VAL A 80 2.32 3.31 15.68
C VAL A 80 2.66 4.58 16.45
N SER A 81 3.91 5.03 16.35
CA SER A 81 4.38 6.23 17.05
C SER A 81 3.71 7.50 16.54
N VAL A 82 3.70 7.69 15.22
CA VAL A 82 3.19 8.92 14.61
C VAL A 82 1.66 9.03 14.71
N LEU A 83 0.97 7.91 14.50
CA LEU A 83 -0.50 7.90 14.43
C LEU A 83 -1.18 7.55 15.75
N ASP A 84 -0.39 7.21 16.76
CA ASP A 84 -0.93 6.77 18.07
C ASP A 84 -1.98 5.66 17.88
N LEU A 85 -1.59 4.61 17.17
CA LEU A 85 -2.49 3.51 16.84
C LEU A 85 -2.91 2.75 18.10
N SER A 86 -4.18 2.34 18.12
CA SER A 86 -4.69 1.48 19.19
C SER A 86 -4.01 0.10 19.13
N SER A 87 -4.09 -0.65 20.23
CA SER A 87 -3.57 -2.01 20.28
C SER A 87 -4.17 -2.89 19.19
N LYS A 88 -5.47 -2.73 18.94
CA LYS A 88 -6.18 -3.49 17.89
C LYS A 88 -5.66 -3.14 16.51
N GLU A 89 -5.48 -1.85 16.23
CA GLU A 89 -4.95 -1.39 14.94
C GLU A 89 -3.52 -1.85 14.73
N GLN A 90 -2.71 -1.79 15.78
CA GLN A 90 -1.33 -2.26 15.72
C GLN A 90 -1.25 -3.76 15.39
N LYS A 91 -2.06 -4.58 16.06
CA LYS A 91 -2.13 -6.01 15.80
C LYS A 91 -2.57 -6.30 14.38
N ARG A 92 -3.53 -5.53 13.86
CA ARG A 92 -3.99 -5.67 12.50
C ARG A 92 -2.89 -5.34 11.50
N LEU A 93 -2.15 -4.27 11.75
CA LEU A 93 -1.03 -3.85 10.90
C LEU A 93 0.05 -4.95 10.84
N VAL A 94 0.38 -5.54 11.98
CA VAL A 94 1.33 -6.66 12.06
C VAL A 94 0.81 -7.86 11.26
N SER A 95 -0.44 -8.21 11.44
CA SER A 95 -1.06 -9.35 10.73
C SER A 95 -1.02 -9.15 9.21
N ILE A 96 -1.33 -7.95 8.74
CA ILE A 96 -1.29 -7.63 7.30
C ILE A 96 0.15 -7.66 6.79
N SER A 97 1.10 -7.19 7.59
CA SER A 97 2.52 -7.25 7.25
C SER A 97 2.97 -8.70 7.02
N GLN A 98 2.55 -9.61 7.89
CA GLN A 98 2.86 -11.03 7.75
C GLN A 98 2.21 -11.63 6.50
N MET A 99 0.98 -11.25 6.22
CA MET A 99 0.28 -11.65 5.00
C MET A 99 1.04 -11.17 3.75
N ARG A 100 1.46 -9.92 3.74
CA ARG A 100 2.27 -9.34 2.65
C ARG A 100 3.57 -10.13 2.46
N ASN A 101 4.25 -10.47 3.54
CA ASN A 101 5.48 -11.25 3.47
C ASN A 101 5.23 -12.64 2.90
N GLY A 102 4.14 -13.27 3.27
CA GLY A 102 3.74 -14.57 2.71
C GLY A 102 3.51 -14.50 1.21
N ILE A 103 2.88 -13.42 0.73
CA ILE A 103 2.66 -13.19 -0.69
C ILE A 103 4.00 -12.99 -1.42
N ALA A 104 4.85 -12.12 -0.87
CA ALA A 104 6.13 -11.79 -1.48
C ALA A 104 7.06 -13.01 -1.59
N HIS A 105 6.96 -13.94 -0.65
CA HIS A 105 7.76 -15.16 -0.64
C HIS A 105 7.03 -16.36 -1.26
N ALA A 106 5.86 -16.14 -1.84
CA ALA A 106 5.05 -17.16 -2.50
C ALA A 106 4.77 -18.37 -1.59
N ILE A 107 4.51 -18.14 -0.30
CA ILE A 107 4.21 -19.20 0.67
C ILE A 107 2.84 -19.80 0.33
N PRO A 108 2.74 -21.14 0.16
CA PRO A 108 1.47 -21.79 -0.15
C PRO A 108 0.51 -21.76 1.04
N ASN A 109 -0.79 -21.88 0.76
CA ASN A 109 -1.86 -21.97 1.77
C ASN A 109 -1.94 -20.78 2.73
N ARG A 110 -1.42 -19.65 2.33
CA ARG A 110 -1.54 -18.41 3.10
C ARG A 110 -2.96 -17.85 2.98
N SER A 111 -3.34 -17.05 3.97
CA SER A 111 -4.60 -16.33 3.91
C SER A 111 -4.61 -15.35 2.74
N LYS A 112 -5.74 -15.25 2.05
CA LYS A 112 -5.92 -14.28 0.97
C LYS A 112 -6.30 -12.92 1.56
N PRO A 113 -5.76 -11.82 1.03
CA PRO A 113 -6.15 -10.51 1.51
C PRO A 113 -7.61 -10.20 1.15
N SER A 114 -8.28 -9.49 2.05
CA SER A 114 -9.60 -8.93 1.80
C SER A 114 -9.46 -7.47 1.36
N TRP A 115 -10.52 -6.92 0.76
CA TRP A 115 -10.53 -5.48 0.46
C TRP A 115 -10.40 -4.65 1.73
N SER A 116 -10.96 -5.14 2.85
CA SER A 116 -10.81 -4.47 4.14
C SER A 116 -9.35 -4.33 4.55
N ASP A 117 -8.51 -5.34 4.27
CA ASP A 117 -7.08 -5.28 4.55
C ASP A 117 -6.39 -4.23 3.69
N VAL A 118 -6.65 -4.24 2.38
CA VAL A 118 -6.07 -3.25 1.45
C VAL A 118 -6.51 -1.84 1.83
N SER A 119 -7.80 -1.67 2.09
CA SER A 119 -8.38 -0.38 2.47
C SER A 119 -7.79 0.15 3.79
N PHE A 120 -7.56 -0.73 4.75
CA PHE A 120 -6.93 -0.37 6.02
C PHE A 120 -5.52 0.21 5.79
N ILE A 121 -4.71 -0.46 4.97
CA ILE A 121 -3.34 0.01 4.67
C ILE A 121 -3.37 1.36 3.96
N LEU A 122 -4.28 1.55 2.99
CA LEU A 122 -4.42 2.83 2.31
C LEU A 122 -4.81 3.95 3.28
N ARG A 123 -5.68 3.64 4.22
CA ARG A 123 -6.11 4.61 5.25
C ARG A 123 -4.94 4.99 6.16
N ILE A 124 -4.15 4.02 6.58
CA ILE A 124 -2.96 4.27 7.41
C ILE A 124 -1.96 5.13 6.64
N ALA A 125 -1.69 4.82 5.37
CA ALA A 125 -0.78 5.61 4.54
C ALA A 125 -1.25 7.05 4.41
N LYS A 126 -2.54 7.26 4.18
CA LYS A 126 -3.13 8.59 4.06
C LYS A 126 -3.00 9.40 5.36
N LYS A 127 -3.31 8.76 6.49
CA LYS A 127 -3.17 9.40 7.80
C LYS A 127 -1.72 9.78 8.07
N TYR A 128 -0.79 8.88 7.74
CA TYR A 128 0.63 9.11 7.94
C TYR A 128 1.10 10.34 7.14
N ARG A 129 0.74 10.42 5.86
CA ARG A 129 1.10 11.57 5.03
C ARG A 129 0.58 12.87 5.63
N ARG A 130 -0.68 12.87 6.10
CA ARG A 130 -1.29 14.06 6.71
C ARG A 130 -0.56 14.50 7.97
N MET A 131 -0.13 13.55 8.80
CA MET A 131 0.55 13.87 10.05
C MET A 131 1.96 14.39 9.84
N LYS A 132 2.62 14.00 8.76
CA LYS A 132 4.02 14.35 8.50
C LYS A 132 4.19 15.53 7.54
N THR A 133 3.12 16.04 6.96
CA THR A 133 3.19 17.20 6.04
C THR A 133 2.68 18.49 6.65
#